data_8c3af59ada898b61885133f08e2fc309
#
_entry.id   8c3af59ada898b61885133f08e2fc309
#
_cell.length_a   1.000
_cell.length_b   1.000
_cell.length_c   1.000
_cell.angle_alpha   90.00
_cell.angle_beta   90.00
_cell.angle_gamma   90.00
#
_symmetry.space_group_name_H-M   'P 1'
#
loop_
_entity.id
_entity.type
_entity.pdbx_description
1 polymer ?
#
loop_
_entity_poly.entity_id
_entity_poly.type
_entity_poly.pdbx_seq_one_letter_code
_entity_poly.pdbx_strand_id
1 'polypeptide(L)'
;VINIVNYEMVQQVSLASCDFPKGINEFIKAGFTQLASDLVKPPRVAEAPIQLECIIQQVISLGENAGAGNLVLAEIKRIHIQENVLDSTGHIDPVKLDLVARLGGDWYARITANNLFKVEKPNSKIGIGFDKLPIGIQQSSFLTNNEKAQLANTSDTSNLLPSVQVKAYSNETLQKVKEALNDNNTPLAWNIIQTSD
;
A
#
# COMPACT_ATOMS: atom_id res chain seq x y z
N VAL A 1 0.35 -16.21 16.94
CA VAL A 1 1.22 -15.08 16.56
C VAL A 1 1.26 -14.92 15.06
N ILE A 2 1.16 -13.68 14.55
CA ILE A 2 1.36 -13.35 13.14
C ILE A 2 2.70 -12.62 13.03
N ASN A 3 3.59 -13.10 12.16
CA ASN A 3 4.89 -12.50 11.89
C ASN A 3 4.89 -11.93 10.48
N ILE A 4 5.20 -10.65 10.33
CA ILE A 4 5.26 -9.99 9.01
C ILE A 4 6.58 -10.37 8.33
N VAL A 5 6.49 -10.79 7.08
CA VAL A 5 7.62 -11.30 6.30
C VAL A 5 8.19 -10.17 5.45
N ASN A 6 9.49 -9.98 5.52
CA ASN A 6 10.26 -9.11 4.63
C ASN A 6 11.13 -9.92 3.66
N TYR A 7 11.87 -9.23 2.81
CA TYR A 7 12.70 -9.88 1.79
C TYR A 7 13.83 -10.71 2.39
N GLU A 8 14.42 -10.28 3.50
CA GLU A 8 15.56 -10.98 4.13
C GLU A 8 15.18 -12.36 4.65
N MET A 9 13.92 -12.57 5.07
CA MET A 9 13.48 -13.84 5.66
C MET A 9 12.61 -14.71 4.73
N VAL A 10 12.28 -14.26 3.50
CA VAL A 10 11.33 -14.95 2.62
C VAL A 10 11.72 -16.39 2.27
N GLN A 11 13.01 -16.68 2.08
CA GLN A 11 13.50 -18.03 1.79
C GLN A 11 13.35 -18.97 2.99
N GLN A 12 13.62 -18.46 4.19
CA GLN A 12 13.39 -19.23 5.42
C GLN A 12 11.92 -19.51 5.65
N VAL A 13 11.04 -18.56 5.36
CA VAL A 13 9.57 -18.74 5.42
C VAL A 13 9.12 -19.79 4.40
N SER A 14 9.65 -19.75 3.17
CA SER A 14 9.38 -20.77 2.17
C SER A 14 9.80 -22.16 2.66
N LEU A 15 10.97 -22.29 3.27
CA LEU A 15 11.44 -23.55 3.86
C LEU A 15 10.57 -24.00 5.05
N ALA A 16 10.15 -23.07 5.91
CA ALA A 16 9.25 -23.36 7.03
C ALA A 16 7.86 -23.87 6.59
N SER A 17 7.45 -23.57 5.35
CA SER A 17 6.18 -24.03 4.78
C SER A 17 6.21 -25.43 4.18
N CYS A 18 7.35 -26.15 4.25
CA CYS A 18 7.44 -27.53 3.83
C CYS A 18 6.56 -28.42 4.74
N ASP A 19 6.00 -29.47 4.17
CA ASP A 19 5.14 -30.43 4.89
C ASP A 19 6.00 -31.39 5.75
N PHE A 20 6.59 -30.83 6.82
CA PHE A 20 7.38 -31.62 7.76
C PHE A 20 6.48 -32.57 8.59
N PRO A 21 6.99 -33.77 8.95
CA PRO A 21 6.26 -34.68 9.82
C PRO A 21 5.85 -34.03 11.15
N LYS A 22 4.72 -34.47 11.69
CA LYS A 22 4.21 -34.00 12.99
C LYS A 22 5.26 -34.12 14.09
N GLY A 23 5.48 -33.08 14.84
CA GLY A 23 6.44 -33.01 15.95
C GLY A 23 7.82 -32.44 15.57
N ILE A 24 8.04 -32.16 14.31
CA ILE A 24 9.22 -31.42 13.86
C ILE A 24 9.05 -29.94 14.22
N ASN A 25 10.11 -29.34 14.76
CA ASN A 25 10.12 -27.92 15.06
C ASN A 25 10.62 -27.14 13.83
N GLU A 26 9.72 -26.41 13.18
CA GLU A 26 9.97 -25.64 11.96
C GLU A 26 10.91 -24.45 12.20
N PHE A 27 10.97 -23.88 13.41
CA PHE A 27 11.98 -22.88 13.75
C PHE A 27 13.40 -23.43 13.53
N ILE A 28 13.65 -24.65 14.01
CA ILE A 28 14.96 -25.28 13.83
C ILE A 28 15.23 -25.59 12.36
N LYS A 29 14.21 -26.07 11.64
CA LYS A 29 14.36 -26.45 10.22
C LYS A 29 14.62 -25.24 9.32
N ALA A 30 13.97 -24.12 9.60
CA ALA A 30 14.11 -22.90 8.82
C ALA A 30 15.23 -21.97 9.36
N GLY A 31 15.83 -22.30 10.50
CA GLY A 31 16.88 -21.50 11.10
C GLY A 31 16.38 -20.19 11.70
N PHE A 32 15.12 -20.16 12.17
CA PHE A 32 14.55 -19.02 12.88
C PHE A 32 14.83 -19.06 14.38
N THR A 33 14.94 -17.88 14.98
CA THR A 33 15.11 -17.72 16.43
C THR A 33 13.75 -17.56 17.10
N GLN A 34 13.48 -18.43 18.09
CA GLN A 34 12.28 -18.30 18.92
C GLN A 34 12.43 -17.15 19.91
N LEU A 35 11.46 -16.26 19.95
CA LEU A 35 11.37 -15.20 20.96
C LEU A 35 10.07 -15.36 21.75
N ALA A 36 10.16 -15.34 23.09
CA ALA A 36 8.98 -15.47 23.94
C ALA A 36 7.96 -14.38 23.66
N SER A 37 6.68 -14.75 23.59
CA SER A 37 5.58 -13.80 23.56
C SER A 37 5.27 -13.28 24.96
N ASP A 38 4.68 -12.10 25.05
CA ASP A 38 4.37 -11.47 26.33
C ASP A 38 2.96 -11.84 26.85
N LEU A 39 2.00 -12.01 25.91
CA LEU A 39 0.57 -12.19 26.27
C LEU A 39 0.00 -13.52 25.80
N VAL A 40 0.67 -14.24 24.88
CA VAL A 40 0.20 -15.51 24.34
C VAL A 40 1.28 -16.59 24.46
N LYS A 41 0.87 -17.86 24.42
CA LYS A 41 1.81 -18.99 24.57
C LYS A 41 2.73 -19.21 23.37
N PRO A 42 2.26 -19.13 22.08
CA PRO A 42 3.12 -19.38 20.94
C PRO A 42 4.26 -18.36 20.87
N PRO A 43 5.50 -18.80 20.57
CA PRO A 43 6.62 -17.88 20.40
C PRO A 43 6.45 -17.00 19.15
N ARG A 44 7.16 -15.88 19.14
CA ARG A 44 7.37 -14.99 18.02
C ARG A 44 8.61 -15.41 17.23
N VAL A 45 8.71 -15.00 15.97
CA VAL A 45 9.94 -15.10 15.16
C VAL A 45 10.77 -13.84 15.39
N ALA A 46 11.98 -13.98 15.96
CA ALA A 46 12.80 -12.82 16.31
C ALA A 46 13.22 -11.97 15.10
N GLU A 47 13.41 -12.60 13.95
CA GLU A 47 13.82 -11.97 12.70
C GLU A 47 12.69 -11.15 12.05
N ALA A 48 11.42 -11.42 12.39
CA ALA A 48 10.29 -10.69 11.81
C ALA A 48 10.26 -9.23 12.27
N PRO A 49 10.23 -8.27 11.35
CA PRO A 49 10.29 -6.85 11.71
C PRO A 49 9.04 -6.36 12.47
N ILE A 50 7.91 -7.04 12.27
CA ILE A 50 6.65 -6.76 12.99
C ILE A 50 6.05 -8.09 13.40
N GLN A 51 5.61 -8.20 14.67
CA GLN A 51 5.00 -9.39 15.22
C GLN A 51 3.71 -9.03 15.96
N LEU A 52 2.65 -9.79 15.74
CA LEU A 52 1.32 -9.54 16.30
C LEU A 52 0.95 -10.71 17.21
N GLU A 53 0.79 -10.45 18.52
CA GLU A 53 0.23 -11.42 19.44
C GLU A 53 -1.29 -11.36 19.37
N CYS A 54 -1.91 -12.48 19.02
CA CYS A 54 -3.33 -12.53 18.69
C CYS A 54 -4.06 -13.62 19.49
N ILE A 55 -5.36 -13.37 19.76
CA ILE A 55 -6.31 -14.36 20.24
C ILE A 55 -7.29 -14.67 19.11
N ILE A 56 -7.39 -15.95 18.75
CA ILE A 56 -8.33 -16.41 17.72
C ILE A 56 -9.75 -16.23 18.24
N GLN A 57 -10.56 -15.49 17.50
CA GLN A 57 -11.98 -15.29 17.79
C GLN A 57 -12.85 -16.32 17.07
N GLN A 58 -12.50 -16.64 15.82
CA GLN A 58 -13.25 -17.55 14.98
C GLN A 58 -12.38 -18.18 13.90
N VAL A 59 -12.66 -19.43 13.56
CA VAL A 59 -12.13 -20.11 12.37
C VAL A 59 -13.29 -20.54 11.51
N ILE A 60 -13.33 -20.10 10.26
CA ILE A 60 -14.39 -20.42 9.28
C ILE A 60 -13.77 -21.26 8.18
N SER A 61 -14.22 -22.49 8.03
CA SER A 61 -13.85 -23.35 6.91
C SER A 61 -14.45 -22.80 5.61
N LEU A 62 -13.65 -22.65 4.57
CA LEU A 62 -14.10 -22.15 3.25
C LEU A 62 -14.48 -23.28 2.29
N GLY A 63 -14.40 -24.53 2.74
CA GLY A 63 -14.79 -25.71 1.98
C GLY A 63 -14.37 -27.01 2.64
N GLU A 64 -14.84 -28.14 2.12
CA GLU A 64 -14.57 -29.49 2.64
C GLU A 64 -13.54 -30.25 1.78
N ASN A 65 -13.21 -29.75 0.60
CA ASN A 65 -12.30 -30.42 -0.32
C ASN A 65 -10.82 -30.18 0.06
N ALA A 66 -9.95 -31.09 -0.35
CA ALA A 66 -8.51 -30.93 -0.21
C ALA A 66 -8.05 -29.61 -0.88
N GLY A 67 -7.29 -28.81 -0.15
CA GLY A 67 -6.85 -27.48 -0.60
C GLY A 67 -7.80 -26.33 -0.27
N ALA A 68 -8.97 -26.59 0.33
CA ALA A 68 -9.82 -25.53 0.86
C ALA A 68 -9.11 -24.77 1.99
N GLY A 69 -9.20 -23.44 1.96
CA GLY A 69 -8.62 -22.58 2.99
C GLY A 69 -9.49 -22.47 4.23
N ASN A 70 -8.89 -21.92 5.29
CA ASN A 70 -9.61 -21.49 6.48
C ASN A 70 -9.45 -20.00 6.67
N LEU A 71 -10.53 -19.27 6.92
CA LEU A 71 -10.50 -17.88 7.35
C LEU A 71 -10.38 -17.83 8.87
N VAL A 72 -9.32 -17.23 9.37
CA VAL A 72 -9.08 -17.07 10.82
C VAL A 72 -9.31 -15.60 11.19
N LEU A 73 -10.27 -15.34 12.05
CA LEU A 73 -10.50 -14.05 12.67
C LEU A 73 -9.78 -14.02 14.02
N ALA A 74 -8.90 -13.05 14.19
CA ALA A 74 -8.11 -12.93 15.40
C ALA A 74 -8.05 -11.48 15.88
N GLU A 75 -8.14 -11.29 17.18
CA GLU A 75 -7.98 -10.01 17.84
C GLU A 75 -6.51 -9.79 18.20
N ILE A 76 -5.93 -8.68 17.74
CA ILE A 76 -4.56 -8.29 18.06
C ILE A 76 -4.53 -7.76 19.51
N LYS A 77 -3.71 -8.38 20.38
CA LYS A 77 -3.52 -7.97 21.76
C LYS A 77 -2.26 -7.16 21.97
N ARG A 78 -1.22 -7.40 21.18
CA ARG A 78 0.04 -6.66 21.23
C ARG A 78 0.70 -6.64 19.86
N ILE A 79 1.33 -5.52 19.54
CA ILE A 79 2.15 -5.33 18.34
C ILE A 79 3.57 -5.04 18.82
N HIS A 80 4.53 -5.79 18.28
CA HIS A 80 5.96 -5.54 18.42
C HIS A 80 6.48 -5.03 17.08
N ILE A 81 7.23 -3.95 17.08
CA ILE A 81 7.82 -3.33 15.89
C ILE A 81 9.30 -3.09 16.19
N GLN A 82 10.17 -3.55 15.29
CA GLN A 82 11.59 -3.28 15.39
C GLN A 82 11.85 -1.80 15.04
N GLU A 83 12.73 -1.14 15.79
CA GLU A 83 13.01 0.29 15.59
C GLU A 83 13.63 0.61 14.24
N ASN A 84 14.40 -0.32 13.67
CA ASN A 84 15.06 -0.15 12.37
C ASN A 84 14.09 0.00 11.19
N VAL A 85 12.83 -0.38 11.33
CA VAL A 85 11.80 -0.18 10.28
C VAL A 85 10.97 1.09 10.47
N LEU A 86 11.29 1.90 11.49
CA LEU A 86 10.60 3.18 11.73
C LEU A 86 11.34 4.35 11.06
N ASP A 87 10.56 5.34 10.64
CA ASP A 87 11.08 6.64 10.21
C ASP A 87 11.42 7.53 11.42
N SER A 88 11.92 8.74 11.17
CA SER A 88 12.27 9.72 12.21
C SER A 88 11.08 10.25 13.02
N THR A 89 9.85 9.98 12.57
CA THR A 89 8.60 10.41 13.22
C THR A 89 7.91 9.27 13.97
N GLY A 90 8.52 8.05 13.94
CA GLY A 90 7.99 6.86 14.61
C GLY A 90 6.93 6.10 13.80
N HIS A 91 6.75 6.42 12.51
CA HIS A 91 5.88 5.67 11.62
C HIS A 91 6.67 4.58 10.91
N ILE A 92 5.97 3.52 10.49
CA ILE A 92 6.58 2.45 9.69
C ILE A 92 6.99 3.02 8.33
N ASP A 93 8.30 2.91 8.03
CA ASP A 93 8.85 3.27 6.72
C ASP A 93 8.71 2.07 5.76
N PRO A 94 7.92 2.17 4.69
CA PRO A 94 7.67 1.06 3.79
C PRO A 94 8.93 0.59 3.03
N VAL A 95 9.92 1.48 2.84
CA VAL A 95 11.21 1.12 2.21
C VAL A 95 12.06 0.32 3.16
N LYS A 96 12.18 0.77 4.43
CA LYS A 96 12.94 0.05 5.46
C LYS A 96 12.31 -1.30 5.82
N LEU A 97 10.98 -1.39 5.75
CA LEU A 97 10.25 -2.62 6.03
C LEU A 97 10.49 -3.70 4.98
N ASP A 98 10.79 -3.33 3.72
CA ASP A 98 11.19 -4.20 2.63
C ASP A 98 10.28 -5.42 2.42
N LEU A 99 8.98 -5.15 2.38
CA LEU A 99 7.95 -6.19 2.27
C LEU A 99 8.04 -6.97 0.98
N VAL A 100 7.58 -8.21 1.05
CA VAL A 100 7.34 -9.05 -0.12
C VAL A 100 5.86 -9.43 -0.22
N ALA A 101 5.37 -9.59 -1.45
CA ALA A 101 4.02 -10.08 -1.73
C ALA A 101 4.11 -11.33 -2.61
N ARG A 102 3.43 -12.40 -2.19
CA ARG A 102 3.30 -13.62 -3.01
C ARG A 102 2.27 -13.40 -4.12
N LEU A 103 2.66 -13.67 -5.38
CA LEU A 103 1.81 -13.46 -6.56
C LEU A 103 1.20 -14.74 -7.14
N GLY A 104 1.54 -15.90 -6.58
CA GLY A 104 1.13 -17.20 -7.08
C GLY A 104 2.27 -17.93 -7.81
N GLY A 105 2.20 -19.26 -7.87
CA GLY A 105 3.32 -20.08 -8.27
C GLY A 105 4.56 -19.77 -7.44
N ASP A 106 5.69 -19.58 -8.09
CA ASP A 106 6.98 -19.27 -7.45
C ASP A 106 7.30 -17.77 -7.45
N TRP A 107 6.34 -16.92 -7.85
CA TRP A 107 6.56 -15.49 -8.00
C TRP A 107 6.30 -14.70 -6.72
N TYR A 108 7.20 -13.77 -6.45
CA TYR A 108 7.06 -12.75 -5.40
C TYR A 108 7.38 -11.36 -5.98
N ALA A 109 6.70 -10.34 -5.46
CA ALA A 109 7.09 -8.94 -5.64
C ALA A 109 7.83 -8.47 -4.38
N ARG A 110 8.89 -7.66 -4.55
CA ARG A 110 9.58 -6.96 -3.47
C ARG A 110 9.22 -5.49 -3.52
N ILE A 111 8.88 -4.91 -2.37
CA ILE A 111 8.56 -3.49 -2.24
C ILE A 111 9.86 -2.70 -2.08
N THR A 112 10.19 -1.89 -3.09
CA THR A 112 11.38 -1.03 -3.10
C THR A 112 11.00 0.42 -3.34
N ALA A 113 11.90 1.37 -3.07
CA ALA A 113 11.65 2.80 -3.31
C ALA A 113 11.21 3.09 -4.75
N ASN A 114 11.72 2.34 -5.73
CA ASN A 114 11.44 2.57 -7.15
C ASN A 114 10.04 2.16 -7.60
N ASN A 115 9.34 1.33 -6.83
CA ASN A 115 7.98 0.88 -7.16
C ASN A 115 6.92 1.40 -6.17
N LEU A 116 7.32 2.32 -5.29
CA LEU A 116 6.41 3.03 -4.39
C LEU A 116 6.04 4.39 -4.96
N PHE A 117 4.78 4.74 -4.84
CA PHE A 117 4.29 6.08 -5.14
C PHE A 117 3.24 6.49 -4.10
N LYS A 118 3.10 7.79 -3.89
CA LYS A 118 2.14 8.34 -2.95
C LYS A 118 0.83 8.69 -3.65
N VAL A 119 -0.28 8.32 -3.03
CA VAL A 119 -1.61 8.79 -3.39
C VAL A 119 -2.18 9.48 -2.16
N GLU A 120 -2.53 10.75 -2.29
CA GLU A 120 -3.12 11.52 -1.19
C GLU A 120 -4.50 10.94 -0.83
N LYS A 121 -4.67 10.61 0.45
CA LYS A 121 -5.95 10.10 0.94
C LYS A 121 -6.92 11.28 1.16
N PRO A 122 -8.16 11.21 0.67
CA PRO A 122 -9.16 12.26 0.85
C PRO A 122 -9.84 12.22 2.24
N ASN A 123 -9.08 11.93 3.30
CA ASN A 123 -9.63 11.67 4.65
C ASN A 123 -10.32 12.89 5.28
N SER A 124 -9.91 14.10 4.90
CA SER A 124 -10.41 15.37 5.45
C SER A 124 -10.83 16.36 4.39
N LYS A 125 -10.75 15.98 3.13
CA LYS A 125 -11.03 16.84 1.98
C LYS A 125 -12.07 16.16 1.10
N ILE A 126 -13.04 16.96 0.63
CA ILE A 126 -13.93 16.53 -0.45
C ILE A 126 -13.37 17.10 -1.73
N GLY A 127 -12.92 16.25 -2.65
CA GLY A 127 -12.48 16.68 -3.97
C GLY A 127 -13.62 17.31 -4.77
N ILE A 128 -13.28 18.21 -5.70
CA ILE A 128 -14.30 18.87 -6.55
C ILE A 128 -15.09 17.90 -7.44
N GLY A 129 -14.52 16.72 -7.71
CA GLY A 129 -15.11 15.72 -8.58
C GLY A 129 -14.77 15.95 -10.07
N PHE A 130 -14.88 14.88 -10.84
CA PHE A 130 -14.60 14.89 -12.28
C PHE A 130 -15.55 15.80 -13.06
N ASP A 131 -16.80 15.88 -12.62
CA ASP A 131 -17.88 16.70 -13.19
C ASP A 131 -17.64 18.21 -13.04
N LYS A 132 -16.74 18.63 -12.16
CA LYS A 132 -16.36 20.02 -11.94
C LYS A 132 -15.05 20.44 -12.59
N LEU A 133 -14.35 19.52 -13.24
CA LEU A 133 -13.21 19.90 -14.04
C LEU A 133 -13.61 20.80 -15.21
N PRO A 134 -12.74 21.72 -15.69
CA PRO A 134 -12.99 22.46 -16.93
C PRO A 134 -13.33 21.51 -18.09
N ILE A 135 -14.29 21.87 -18.93
CA ILE A 135 -14.77 20.99 -20.01
C ILE A 135 -13.64 20.56 -20.95
N GLY A 136 -12.70 21.47 -21.27
CA GLY A 136 -11.53 21.13 -22.08
C GLY A 136 -10.62 20.09 -21.45
N ILE A 137 -10.55 20.03 -20.11
CA ILE A 137 -9.82 18.98 -19.37
C ILE A 137 -10.64 17.70 -19.36
N GLN A 138 -11.94 17.76 -19.06
CA GLN A 138 -12.81 16.57 -19.07
C GLN A 138 -12.77 15.84 -20.39
N GLN A 139 -12.88 16.56 -21.50
CA GLN A 139 -12.97 16.02 -22.87
C GLN A 139 -11.60 15.75 -23.51
N SER A 140 -10.51 16.19 -22.88
CA SER A 140 -9.17 15.98 -23.44
C SER A 140 -8.88 14.48 -23.59
N SER A 141 -8.46 14.06 -24.77
CA SER A 141 -7.91 12.72 -25.03
C SER A 141 -6.41 12.63 -24.69
N PHE A 142 -5.77 13.76 -24.42
CA PHE A 142 -4.35 13.84 -24.10
C PHE A 142 -4.05 13.41 -22.66
N LEU A 143 -4.97 13.73 -21.73
CA LEU A 143 -4.88 13.33 -20.33
C LEU A 143 -5.66 12.02 -20.11
N THR A 144 -5.05 11.11 -19.36
CA THR A 144 -5.72 9.89 -18.89
C THR A 144 -6.80 10.23 -17.84
N ASN A 145 -7.76 9.33 -17.63
CA ASN A 145 -8.75 9.50 -16.56
C ASN A 145 -8.11 9.51 -15.17
N ASN A 146 -6.96 8.84 -14.98
CA ASN A 146 -6.22 8.89 -13.73
C ASN A 146 -5.64 10.28 -13.46
N GLU A 147 -5.03 10.93 -14.46
CA GLU A 147 -4.52 12.29 -14.35
C GLU A 147 -5.65 13.31 -14.11
N LYS A 148 -6.79 13.15 -14.79
CA LYS A 148 -7.99 13.96 -14.54
C LYS A 148 -8.54 13.74 -13.12
N ALA A 149 -8.54 12.51 -12.60
CA ALA A 149 -8.96 12.22 -11.23
C ALA A 149 -8.01 12.86 -10.20
N GLN A 150 -6.71 12.89 -10.47
CA GLN A 150 -5.75 13.59 -9.61
C GLN A 150 -6.02 15.10 -9.55
N LEU A 151 -6.35 15.74 -10.67
CA LEU A 151 -6.83 17.13 -10.69
C LEU A 151 -8.15 17.30 -9.92
N ALA A 152 -9.09 16.37 -10.08
CA ALA A 152 -10.39 16.41 -9.44
C ALA A 152 -10.34 16.17 -7.91
N ASN A 153 -9.24 15.61 -7.40
CA ASN A 153 -9.03 15.37 -5.97
C ASN A 153 -8.50 16.61 -5.23
N THR A 154 -8.85 17.80 -5.67
CA THR A 154 -8.55 19.06 -4.98
C THR A 154 -9.79 19.56 -4.25
N SER A 155 -9.61 20.10 -3.04
CA SER A 155 -10.69 20.73 -2.26
C SER A 155 -10.67 22.24 -2.34
N ASP A 156 -9.60 22.82 -2.87
CA ASP A 156 -9.49 24.27 -3.01
C ASP A 156 -10.21 24.73 -4.27
N THR A 157 -11.44 25.23 -4.06
CA THR A 157 -12.27 25.78 -5.14
C THR A 157 -12.16 27.30 -5.27
N SER A 158 -11.44 27.98 -4.37
CA SER A 158 -11.38 29.44 -4.31
C SER A 158 -10.74 30.07 -5.55
N ASN A 159 -9.94 29.33 -6.27
CA ASN A 159 -9.24 29.75 -7.49
C ASN A 159 -9.63 28.92 -8.73
N LEU A 160 -10.62 28.03 -8.62
CA LEU A 160 -11.05 27.23 -9.76
C LEU A 160 -11.92 28.08 -10.70
N LEU A 161 -11.61 28.05 -11.98
CA LEU A 161 -12.38 28.71 -13.00
C LEU A 161 -13.84 28.24 -12.98
N PRO A 162 -14.81 29.16 -13.18
CA PRO A 162 -16.20 28.74 -13.32
C PRO A 162 -16.30 27.71 -14.46
N SER A 163 -17.05 26.65 -14.22
CA SER A 163 -17.22 25.46 -15.08
C SER A 163 -17.79 25.74 -16.48
N VAL A 164 -18.02 26.99 -16.84
CA VAL A 164 -18.75 27.42 -18.04
C VAL A 164 -17.85 27.80 -19.21
N GLN A 165 -16.54 27.94 -19.04
CA GLN A 165 -15.70 28.23 -20.19
C GLN A 165 -15.31 26.91 -20.92
N VAL A 166 -15.85 26.74 -22.12
CA VAL A 166 -15.41 25.74 -23.10
C VAL A 166 -14.06 26.20 -23.65
N LYS A 167 -13.01 26.01 -22.87
CA LYS A 167 -11.64 26.34 -23.28
C LYS A 167 -10.97 25.08 -23.79
N ALA A 168 -10.46 25.12 -25.01
CA ALA A 168 -9.55 24.10 -25.53
C ALA A 168 -8.12 24.44 -25.08
N TYR A 169 -7.42 23.47 -24.52
CA TYR A 169 -6.02 23.62 -24.12
C TYR A 169 -5.10 23.08 -25.21
N SER A 170 -3.99 23.79 -25.46
CA SER A 170 -2.96 23.31 -26.42
C SER A 170 -2.31 22.03 -25.90
N ASN A 171 -1.78 21.20 -26.80
CA ASN A 171 -1.03 20.01 -26.41
C ASN A 171 0.21 20.36 -25.60
N GLU A 172 0.83 21.53 -25.82
CA GLU A 172 1.98 22.00 -25.03
C GLU A 172 1.54 22.28 -23.57
N THR A 173 0.41 22.96 -23.39
CA THR A 173 -0.17 23.21 -22.05
C THR A 173 -0.48 21.90 -21.33
N LEU A 174 -1.15 20.98 -22.01
CA LEU A 174 -1.52 19.66 -21.44
C LEU A 174 -0.30 18.81 -21.10
N GLN A 175 0.78 18.93 -21.88
CA GLN A 175 2.04 18.27 -21.56
C GLN A 175 2.67 18.80 -20.26
N LYS A 176 2.69 20.12 -20.06
CA LYS A 176 3.16 20.73 -18.81
C LYS A 176 2.30 20.33 -17.60
N VAL A 177 0.97 20.25 -17.78
CA VAL A 177 0.05 19.74 -16.77
C VAL A 177 0.40 18.30 -16.40
N LYS A 178 0.60 17.45 -17.38
CA LYS A 178 0.96 16.04 -17.18
C LYS A 178 2.28 15.87 -16.44
N GLU A 179 3.30 16.66 -16.77
CA GLU A 179 4.59 16.65 -16.08
C GLU A 179 4.43 17.04 -14.61
N ALA A 180 3.67 18.11 -14.33
CA ALA A 180 3.38 18.53 -12.96
C ALA A 180 2.63 17.43 -12.16
N LEU A 181 1.69 16.72 -12.79
CA LEU A 181 0.96 15.62 -12.17
C LEU A 181 1.85 14.39 -11.90
N ASN A 182 2.76 14.07 -12.82
CA ASN A 182 3.74 13.00 -12.62
C ASN A 182 4.67 13.27 -11.42
N ASP A 183 4.98 14.54 -11.18
CA ASP A 183 5.74 14.99 -10.01
C ASP A 183 4.88 15.13 -8.73
N ASN A 184 3.62 14.66 -8.76
CA ASN A 184 2.63 14.83 -7.69
C ASN A 184 2.40 16.31 -7.28
N ASN A 185 2.63 17.25 -8.19
CA ASN A 185 2.44 18.68 -7.98
C ASN A 185 1.11 19.17 -8.56
N THR A 186 0.00 18.72 -7.98
CA THR A 186 -1.36 19.12 -8.39
C THR A 186 -1.59 20.64 -8.34
N PRO A 187 -1.07 21.40 -7.33
CA PRO A 187 -1.17 22.85 -7.34
C PRO A 187 -0.54 23.52 -8.56
N LEU A 188 0.65 23.07 -8.99
CA LEU A 188 1.31 23.55 -10.20
C LEU A 188 0.48 23.23 -11.45
N ALA A 189 -0.05 22.02 -11.54
CA ALA A 189 -0.92 21.61 -12.66
C ALA A 189 -2.13 22.53 -12.78
N TRP A 190 -2.79 22.85 -11.67
CA TRP A 190 -3.90 23.82 -11.65
C TRP A 190 -3.48 25.23 -12.03
N ASN A 191 -2.33 25.70 -11.55
CA ASN A 191 -1.81 27.02 -11.94
C ASN A 191 -1.59 27.11 -13.45
N ILE A 192 -1.02 26.06 -14.07
CA ILE A 192 -0.84 26.01 -15.54
C ILE A 192 -2.19 26.06 -16.26
N ILE A 193 -3.20 25.30 -15.80
CA ILE A 193 -4.54 25.33 -16.39
C ILE A 193 -5.17 26.72 -16.31
N GLN A 194 -5.00 27.43 -15.21
CA GLN A 194 -5.59 28.73 -14.97
C GLN A 194 -4.89 29.85 -15.75
N THR A 195 -3.58 29.78 -15.89
CA THR A 195 -2.76 30.85 -16.52
C THR A 195 -2.52 30.67 -18.02
N SER A 196 -2.91 29.52 -18.57
CA SER A 196 -2.85 29.32 -20.02
C SER A 196 -3.95 30.09 -20.72
N ASP A 197 -3.62 30.87 -21.72
CA ASP A 197 -4.56 31.67 -22.57
C ASP A 197 -5.40 30.79 -23.52
#